data_8fe168142d3f476efb003e502d69f91e
#
_entry.id   8fe168142d3f476efb003e502d69f91e
#
_cell.length_a   1.000
_cell.length_b   1.000
_cell.length_c   1.000
_cell.angle_alpha   90.00
_cell.angle_beta   90.00
_cell.angle_gamma   90.00
#
_symmetry.space_group_name_H-M   'P 1'
#
loop_
_entity.id
_entity.type
_entity.pdbx_description
1 polymer ?
#
loop_
_entity_poly.entity_id
_entity_poly.type
_entity_poly.pdbx_seq_one_letter_code
_entity_poly.pdbx_strand_id
1 'polypeptide(L)'
;EMLWIHSRTQLLIRYTLLDAHSRTVLRLRPFLAFRENHTVGQANMYANGHSYPVKNGVKTRMYSEFPWLFMQTDKKDMEFVAAPDWYYNFEYAEEARRGYPAHEDLMTTGYFEGEIAKGESVIFSCSLEEMGSAKEIDKLFEDELARRTNKVDFLSCLRHSARQFIVRRGERTDVIAGYPWFGHWGRDTFIALPGLTLSQGDVKSCRDVLDTQVRDIKNGLFPNLGESYNSV
;
A
#
# COMPACT_ATOMS: atom_id res chain seq x y z
N GLU A 1 8.13 -11.44 2.07
CA GLU A 1 8.51 -10.06 2.37
C GLU A 1 7.54 -9.11 1.66
N MET A 2 7.18 -8.01 2.32
CA MET A 2 6.22 -7.03 1.78
C MET A 2 6.84 -5.64 1.85
N LEU A 3 6.85 -4.93 0.72
CA LEU A 3 7.41 -3.60 0.59
C LEU A 3 6.42 -2.64 -0.06
N TRP A 4 6.09 -1.55 0.64
CA TRP A 4 5.47 -0.40 0.01
C TRP A 4 6.56 0.47 -0.59
N ILE A 5 6.47 0.79 -1.87
CA ILE A 5 7.52 1.51 -2.60
C ILE A 5 7.46 3.00 -2.27
N HIS A 6 8.60 3.56 -1.92
CA HIS A 6 8.70 4.98 -1.61
C HIS A 6 8.34 5.84 -2.83
N SER A 7 7.51 6.86 -2.60
CA SER A 7 7.04 7.81 -3.62
C SER A 7 6.22 7.21 -4.77
N ARG A 8 5.73 5.96 -4.62
CA ARG A 8 4.81 5.34 -5.57
C ARG A 8 3.61 4.74 -4.86
N THR A 9 2.46 4.70 -5.52
CA THR A 9 1.30 3.93 -5.07
C THR A 9 1.45 2.49 -5.55
N GLN A 10 2.40 1.78 -4.93
CA GLN A 10 2.79 0.43 -5.33
C GLN A 10 3.21 -0.42 -4.14
N LEU A 11 2.65 -1.62 -4.09
CA LEU A 11 2.97 -2.68 -3.13
C LEU A 11 3.68 -3.82 -3.87
N LEU A 12 4.82 -4.26 -3.36
CA LEU A 12 5.50 -5.46 -3.82
C LEU A 12 5.51 -6.52 -2.72
N ILE A 13 5.18 -7.76 -3.08
CA ILE A 13 5.20 -8.90 -2.15
C ILE A 13 6.05 -10.00 -2.75
N ARG A 14 7.17 -10.34 -2.08
CA ARG A 14 8.04 -11.46 -2.47
C ARG A 14 7.66 -12.70 -1.68
N TYR A 15 7.27 -13.74 -2.39
CA TYR A 15 7.03 -15.09 -1.88
C TYR A 15 8.24 -15.96 -2.20
N THR A 16 8.82 -16.59 -1.20
CA THR A 16 9.98 -17.48 -1.35
C THR A 16 9.61 -18.87 -0.83
N LEU A 17 9.80 -19.90 -1.65
CA LEU A 17 9.61 -21.29 -1.23
C LEU A 17 10.85 -21.77 -0.48
N LEU A 18 10.79 -21.76 0.84
CA LEU A 18 11.94 -22.08 1.69
C LEU A 18 12.27 -23.57 1.69
N ASP A 19 11.25 -24.43 1.69
CA ASP A 19 11.42 -25.88 1.68
C ASP A 19 10.28 -26.57 0.95
N ALA A 20 10.62 -27.57 0.12
CA ALA A 20 9.69 -28.44 -0.57
C ALA A 20 10.43 -29.68 -1.07
N HIS A 21 9.72 -30.81 -1.15
CA HIS A 21 10.27 -32.07 -1.69
C HIS A 21 10.29 -32.13 -3.23
N SER A 22 9.47 -31.29 -3.89
CA SER A 22 9.34 -31.19 -5.35
C SER A 22 8.96 -29.80 -5.78
N ARG A 23 8.91 -29.55 -7.09
CA ARG A 23 8.28 -28.33 -7.63
C ARG A 23 6.84 -28.26 -7.16
N THR A 24 6.41 -27.08 -6.76
CA THR A 24 5.12 -26.82 -6.13
C THR A 24 4.37 -25.78 -6.94
N VAL A 25 3.08 -25.95 -7.11
CA VAL A 25 2.23 -24.93 -7.72
C VAL A 25 1.93 -23.86 -6.68
N LEU A 26 2.35 -22.63 -6.95
CA LEU A 26 1.98 -21.44 -6.18
C LEU A 26 0.77 -20.78 -6.83
N ARG A 27 -0.26 -20.54 -6.01
CA ARG A 27 -1.45 -19.79 -6.44
C ARG A 27 -1.58 -18.54 -5.59
N LEU A 28 -1.60 -17.37 -6.24
CA LEU A 28 -1.80 -16.08 -5.60
C LEU A 28 -3.17 -15.53 -6.01
N ARG A 29 -4.09 -15.41 -5.05
CA ARG A 29 -5.45 -14.89 -5.28
C ARG A 29 -5.60 -13.55 -4.57
N PRO A 30 -5.61 -12.42 -5.30
CA PRO A 30 -5.87 -11.11 -4.73
C PRO A 30 -7.34 -10.97 -4.36
N PHE A 31 -7.61 -10.46 -3.17
CA PHE A 31 -8.93 -9.99 -2.74
C PHE A 31 -8.95 -8.47 -2.83
N LEU A 32 -9.95 -7.93 -3.47
CA LEU A 32 -10.04 -6.54 -3.88
C LEU A 32 -11.11 -5.81 -3.07
N ALA A 33 -10.70 -4.70 -2.47
CA ALA A 33 -11.57 -3.77 -1.76
C ALA A 33 -11.46 -2.38 -2.42
N PHE A 34 -12.21 -2.14 -3.48
CA PHE A 34 -12.29 -0.84 -4.14
C PHE A 34 -13.23 0.08 -3.35
N ARG A 35 -12.73 0.63 -2.26
CA ARG A 35 -13.49 1.48 -1.35
C ARG A 35 -12.54 2.38 -0.55
N GLU A 36 -13.11 3.31 0.20
CA GLU A 36 -12.35 4.09 1.16
C GLU A 36 -11.88 3.25 2.35
N ASN A 37 -10.78 3.68 2.97
CA ASN A 37 -10.14 2.93 4.05
C ASN A 37 -11.01 2.79 5.31
N HIS A 38 -11.96 3.70 5.55
CA HIS A 38 -12.85 3.69 6.73
C HIS A 38 -14.21 3.06 6.48
N THR A 39 -14.48 2.61 5.26
CA THR A 39 -15.73 1.93 4.90
C THR A 39 -15.50 0.44 4.72
N VAL A 40 -16.58 -0.32 4.66
CA VAL A 40 -16.56 -1.75 4.29
C VAL A 40 -17.49 -1.96 3.11
N GLY A 41 -17.06 -2.82 2.18
CA GLY A 41 -17.82 -3.15 0.98
C GLY A 41 -18.72 -4.36 1.19
N GLN A 42 -19.80 -4.41 0.41
CA GLN A 42 -20.68 -5.58 0.32
C GLN A 42 -20.80 -6.03 -1.13
N ALA A 43 -20.98 -7.33 -1.34
CA ALA A 43 -21.20 -7.90 -2.67
C ALA A 43 -22.37 -7.22 -3.37
N ASN A 44 -22.18 -6.84 -4.63
CA ASN A 44 -23.20 -6.16 -5.41
C ASN A 44 -23.08 -6.48 -6.91
N MET A 45 -24.10 -6.14 -7.68
CA MET A 45 -24.17 -6.42 -9.10
C MET A 45 -23.49 -5.35 -9.98
N TYR A 46 -23.03 -4.25 -9.40
CA TYR A 46 -22.39 -3.15 -10.13
C TYR A 46 -20.88 -3.35 -10.26
N ALA A 47 -20.32 -4.22 -9.45
CA ALA A 47 -18.89 -4.53 -9.45
C ALA A 47 -18.49 -5.20 -10.77
N ASN A 48 -17.52 -4.62 -11.46
CA ASN A 48 -16.94 -5.21 -12.66
C ASN A 48 -15.88 -6.24 -12.29
N GLY A 49 -16.17 -7.52 -12.55
CA GLY A 49 -15.25 -8.64 -12.30
C GLY A 49 -14.26 -8.93 -13.43
N HIS A 50 -14.22 -8.13 -14.50
CA HIS A 50 -13.33 -8.38 -15.61
C HIS A 50 -11.89 -7.97 -15.32
N SER A 51 -10.96 -8.79 -15.80
CA SER A 51 -9.52 -8.50 -15.88
C SER A 51 -9.10 -8.36 -17.33
N TYR A 52 -8.22 -7.41 -17.58
CA TYR A 52 -7.70 -7.11 -18.92
C TYR A 52 -6.20 -7.43 -18.95
N PRO A 53 -5.72 -8.20 -19.93
CA PRO A 53 -4.31 -8.55 -20.03
C PRO A 53 -3.41 -7.31 -20.14
N VAL A 54 -2.30 -7.35 -19.41
CA VAL A 54 -1.18 -6.41 -19.53
C VAL A 54 0.12 -7.22 -19.53
N LYS A 55 1.25 -6.56 -19.68
CA LYS A 55 2.54 -7.27 -19.69
C LYS A 55 2.81 -7.94 -18.33
N ASN A 56 3.01 -9.25 -18.32
CA ASN A 56 3.24 -10.08 -17.12
C ASN A 56 2.13 -10.00 -16.07
N GLY A 57 0.88 -9.83 -16.49
CA GLY A 57 -0.23 -9.77 -15.56
C GLY A 57 -1.52 -9.22 -16.14
N VAL A 58 -2.29 -8.60 -15.28
CA VAL A 58 -3.61 -8.05 -15.62
C VAL A 58 -3.82 -6.69 -14.97
N LYS A 59 -4.76 -5.92 -15.54
CA LYS A 59 -5.36 -4.76 -14.87
C LYS A 59 -6.84 -5.00 -14.63
N THR A 60 -7.36 -4.44 -13.56
CA THR A 60 -8.78 -4.50 -13.21
C THR A 60 -9.26 -3.18 -12.60
N ARG A 61 -10.56 -2.95 -12.65
CA ARG A 61 -11.21 -1.82 -12.01
C ARG A 61 -12.65 -2.20 -11.71
N MET A 62 -12.99 -2.35 -10.43
CA MET A 62 -14.33 -2.78 -10.03
C MET A 62 -15.41 -1.72 -10.32
N TYR A 63 -15.09 -0.45 -10.09
CA TYR A 63 -16.03 0.68 -10.30
C TYR A 63 -15.34 1.78 -11.11
N SER A 64 -16.09 2.49 -11.93
CA SER A 64 -15.58 3.46 -12.90
C SER A 64 -14.89 4.68 -12.29
N GLU A 65 -15.26 5.06 -11.07
CA GLU A 65 -14.72 6.20 -10.32
C GLU A 65 -13.32 5.93 -9.73
N PHE A 66 -12.92 4.66 -9.63
CA PHE A 66 -11.59 4.29 -9.13
C PHE A 66 -10.55 4.19 -10.26
N PRO A 67 -9.26 4.35 -9.96
CA PRO A 67 -8.20 4.12 -10.92
C PRO A 67 -8.08 2.64 -11.30
N TRP A 68 -7.36 2.35 -12.41
CA TRP A 68 -6.97 0.99 -12.75
C TRP A 68 -5.95 0.45 -11.75
N LEU A 69 -6.16 -0.77 -11.30
CA LEU A 69 -5.21 -1.54 -10.52
C LEU A 69 -4.49 -2.52 -11.44
N PHE A 70 -3.18 -2.39 -11.51
CA PHE A 70 -2.31 -3.31 -12.24
C PHE A 70 -1.76 -4.34 -11.26
N MET A 71 -1.93 -5.60 -11.60
CA MET A 71 -1.43 -6.76 -10.85
C MET A 71 -0.50 -7.54 -11.78
N GLN A 72 0.77 -7.58 -11.45
CA GLN A 72 1.82 -8.14 -12.31
C GLN A 72 2.80 -8.97 -11.50
N THR A 73 3.55 -9.86 -12.15
CA THR A 73 4.61 -10.65 -11.50
C THR A 73 5.94 -10.47 -12.21
N ASP A 74 7.04 -10.74 -11.51
CA ASP A 74 8.39 -10.78 -12.08
C ASP A 74 8.68 -12.07 -12.87
N LYS A 75 7.82 -13.10 -12.74
CA LYS A 75 7.95 -14.37 -13.48
C LYS A 75 6.97 -14.43 -14.65
N LYS A 76 7.48 -14.80 -15.82
CA LYS A 76 6.69 -14.92 -17.05
C LYS A 76 5.81 -16.17 -17.11
N ASP A 77 6.13 -17.18 -16.34
CA ASP A 77 5.43 -18.46 -16.22
C ASP A 77 4.35 -18.46 -15.12
N MET A 78 4.12 -17.32 -14.48
CA MET A 78 2.95 -17.10 -13.63
C MET A 78 1.77 -16.64 -14.50
N GLU A 79 0.90 -17.56 -14.85
CA GLU A 79 -0.29 -17.28 -15.66
C GLU A 79 -1.44 -16.74 -14.79
N PHE A 80 -2.19 -15.78 -15.34
CA PHE A 80 -3.42 -15.31 -14.70
C PHE A 80 -4.62 -16.11 -15.22
N VAL A 81 -5.33 -16.75 -14.31
CA VAL A 81 -6.58 -17.47 -14.55
C VAL A 81 -7.74 -16.59 -14.12
N ALA A 82 -8.55 -16.15 -15.08
CA ALA A 82 -9.75 -15.36 -14.81
C ALA A 82 -10.80 -16.24 -14.14
N ALA A 83 -11.17 -15.91 -12.91
CA ALA A 83 -12.17 -16.60 -12.10
C ALA A 83 -12.83 -15.60 -11.13
N PRO A 84 -13.66 -14.68 -11.66
CA PRO A 84 -14.30 -13.66 -10.83
C PRO A 84 -15.27 -14.31 -9.86
N ASP A 85 -15.17 -13.95 -8.57
CA ASP A 85 -16.03 -14.47 -7.52
C ASP A 85 -16.06 -13.51 -6.32
N TRP A 86 -17.13 -13.59 -5.52
CA TRP A 86 -17.24 -12.90 -4.25
C TRP A 86 -16.96 -13.85 -3.09
N TYR A 87 -16.17 -13.36 -2.15
CA TYR A 87 -15.90 -14.01 -0.88
C TYR A 87 -16.54 -13.18 0.22
N TYR A 88 -17.41 -13.83 0.99
CA TYR A 88 -18.35 -13.16 1.87
C TYR A 88 -17.86 -13.12 3.31
N ASN A 89 -18.26 -12.07 4.01
CA ASN A 89 -18.21 -11.95 5.45
C ASN A 89 -16.81 -12.10 6.06
N PHE A 90 -15.80 -11.43 5.46
CA PHE A 90 -14.51 -11.27 6.12
C PHE A 90 -14.68 -10.43 7.37
N GLU A 91 -14.14 -10.90 8.50
CA GLU A 91 -14.14 -10.16 9.76
C GLU A 91 -12.79 -9.51 10.03
N TYR A 92 -12.82 -8.22 10.36
CA TYR A 92 -11.69 -7.44 10.83
C TYR A 92 -11.76 -7.29 12.35
N ALA A 93 -11.12 -8.19 13.09
CA ALA A 93 -11.22 -8.28 14.55
C ALA A 93 -10.80 -6.98 15.27
N GLU A 94 -9.79 -6.27 14.76
CA GLU A 94 -9.35 -5.00 15.34
C GLU A 94 -10.37 -3.87 15.14
N GLU A 95 -11.04 -3.82 14.00
CA GLU A 95 -12.14 -2.88 13.74
C GLU A 95 -13.33 -3.18 14.66
N ALA A 96 -13.71 -4.46 14.77
CA ALA A 96 -14.77 -4.91 15.68
C ALA A 96 -14.48 -4.52 17.12
N ARG A 97 -13.23 -4.72 17.59
CA ARG A 97 -12.79 -4.34 18.94
C ARG A 97 -12.90 -2.83 19.22
N ARG A 98 -12.80 -2.01 18.17
CA ARG A 98 -12.90 -0.55 18.24
C ARG A 98 -14.33 -0.03 18.05
N GLY A 99 -15.30 -0.91 17.77
CA GLY A 99 -16.69 -0.55 17.53
C GLY A 99 -16.96 0.02 16.13
N TYR A 100 -16.09 -0.25 15.17
CA TYR A 100 -16.29 0.10 13.75
C TYR A 100 -16.97 -1.02 12.97
N PRO A 101 -17.56 -0.72 11.81
CA PRO A 101 -17.99 -1.75 10.87
C PRO A 101 -16.82 -2.69 10.54
N ALA A 102 -17.03 -3.99 10.73
CA ALA A 102 -15.95 -4.97 10.75
C ALA A 102 -16.17 -6.15 9.81
N HIS A 103 -17.28 -6.21 9.08
CA HIS A 103 -17.57 -7.30 8.16
C HIS A 103 -17.64 -6.78 6.73
N GLU A 104 -16.91 -7.43 5.83
CA GLU A 104 -16.76 -7.02 4.44
C GLU A 104 -16.86 -8.21 3.50
N ASP A 105 -17.45 -7.98 2.32
CA ASP A 105 -17.34 -8.91 1.21
C ASP A 105 -16.25 -8.44 0.26
N LEU A 106 -15.36 -9.35 -0.14
CA LEU A 106 -14.24 -9.05 -1.03
C LEU A 106 -14.39 -9.80 -2.35
N MET A 107 -14.14 -9.09 -3.44
CA MET A 107 -14.15 -9.65 -4.77
C MET A 107 -12.75 -10.11 -5.19
N THR A 108 -12.67 -11.19 -5.93
CA THR A 108 -11.49 -11.52 -6.73
C THR A 108 -11.86 -11.53 -8.21
N THR A 109 -10.94 -11.15 -9.08
CA THR A 109 -11.12 -11.28 -10.54
C THR A 109 -10.47 -12.55 -11.08
N GLY A 110 -9.73 -13.27 -10.23
CA GLY A 110 -9.02 -14.50 -10.57
C GLY A 110 -7.79 -14.71 -9.69
N TYR A 111 -6.85 -15.48 -10.20
CA TYR A 111 -5.62 -15.78 -9.48
C TYR A 111 -4.44 -15.96 -10.45
N PHE A 112 -3.23 -15.70 -9.96
CA PHE A 112 -2.00 -16.07 -10.64
C PHE A 112 -1.59 -17.47 -10.21
N GLU A 113 -1.12 -18.28 -11.16
CA GLU A 113 -0.68 -19.64 -10.89
C GLU A 113 0.58 -19.95 -11.68
N GLY A 114 1.52 -20.63 -11.05
CA GLY A 114 2.74 -21.09 -11.69
C GLY A 114 3.55 -22.00 -10.78
N GLU A 115 4.53 -22.69 -11.36
CA GLU A 115 5.42 -23.57 -10.61
C GLU A 115 6.55 -22.78 -9.95
N ILE A 116 6.88 -23.20 -8.72
CA ILE A 116 8.00 -22.67 -7.95
C ILE A 116 8.79 -23.84 -7.32
N ALA A 117 10.11 -23.78 -7.37
CA ALA A 117 10.99 -24.75 -6.74
C ALA A 117 11.56 -24.22 -5.42
N LYS A 118 12.09 -25.11 -4.59
CA LYS A 118 12.79 -24.73 -3.36
C LYS A 118 13.90 -23.71 -3.63
N GLY A 119 13.92 -22.64 -2.86
CA GLY A 119 14.86 -21.52 -2.99
C GLY A 119 14.45 -20.47 -4.04
N GLU A 120 13.46 -20.74 -4.88
CA GLU A 120 12.96 -19.74 -5.83
C GLU A 120 11.99 -18.75 -5.15
N SER A 121 11.89 -17.57 -5.76
CA SER A 121 10.97 -16.51 -5.32
C SER A 121 10.12 -16.01 -6.49
N VAL A 122 8.96 -15.46 -6.15
CA VAL A 122 8.07 -14.71 -7.03
C VAL A 122 7.75 -13.38 -6.38
N ILE A 123 7.87 -12.28 -7.12
CA ILE A 123 7.45 -10.96 -6.67
C ILE A 123 6.11 -10.62 -7.34
N PHE A 124 5.08 -10.41 -6.52
CA PHE A 124 3.80 -9.91 -6.94
C PHE A 124 3.75 -8.40 -6.75
N SER A 125 3.37 -7.68 -7.79
CA SER A 125 3.24 -6.21 -7.82
C SER A 125 1.77 -5.82 -7.91
N CYS A 126 1.35 -4.92 -7.03
CA CYS A 126 0.08 -4.22 -7.08
C CYS A 126 0.35 -2.72 -7.22
N SER A 127 -0.11 -2.08 -8.31
CA SER A 127 0.22 -0.69 -8.63
C SER A 127 -0.92 0.03 -9.33
N LEU A 128 -0.92 1.37 -9.29
CA LEU A 128 -1.78 2.20 -10.15
C LEU A 128 -1.15 2.49 -11.52
N GLU A 129 0.08 2.02 -11.76
CA GLU A 129 0.82 2.17 -13.02
C GLU A 129 1.28 0.81 -13.53
N GLU A 130 1.28 0.64 -14.85
CA GLU A 130 1.77 -0.58 -15.49
C GLU A 130 3.29 -0.66 -15.42
N MET A 131 3.82 -1.78 -14.95
CA MET A 131 5.26 -2.07 -14.98
C MET A 131 5.68 -2.56 -16.37
N GLY A 132 6.72 -1.96 -16.93
CA GLY A 132 7.16 -2.23 -18.29
C GLY A 132 7.78 -3.63 -18.49
N SER A 133 8.29 -4.27 -17.44
CA SER A 133 8.90 -5.59 -17.50
C SER A 133 9.02 -6.29 -16.15
N ALA A 134 9.14 -7.62 -16.17
CA ALA A 134 9.45 -8.45 -15.00
C ALA A 134 10.77 -8.00 -14.31
N LYS A 135 11.79 -7.66 -15.08
CA LYS A 135 13.07 -7.16 -14.55
C LYS A 135 12.96 -5.83 -13.82
N GLU A 136 11.99 -5.01 -14.21
CA GLU A 136 11.74 -3.73 -13.53
C GLU A 136 11.12 -3.95 -12.16
N ILE A 137 10.23 -4.95 -12.03
CA ILE A 137 9.64 -5.34 -10.74
C ILE A 137 10.73 -5.83 -9.78
N ASP A 138 11.58 -6.73 -10.24
CA ASP A 138 12.69 -7.29 -9.46
C ASP A 138 13.66 -6.18 -9.03
N LYS A 139 14.11 -5.34 -9.97
CA LYS A 139 14.99 -4.21 -9.67
C LYS A 139 14.37 -3.26 -8.65
N LEU A 140 13.09 -2.91 -8.81
CA LEU A 140 12.40 -2.00 -7.91
C LEU A 140 12.31 -2.57 -6.48
N PHE A 141 12.14 -3.89 -6.35
CA PHE A 141 12.15 -4.55 -5.05
C PHE A 141 13.51 -4.43 -4.37
N GLU A 142 14.60 -4.73 -5.08
CA GLU A 142 15.96 -4.66 -4.54
C GLU A 142 16.40 -3.22 -4.24
N ASP A 143 16.08 -2.27 -5.10
CA ASP A 143 16.35 -0.84 -4.87
C ASP A 143 15.63 -0.32 -3.62
N GLU A 144 14.36 -0.71 -3.41
CA GLU A 144 13.61 -0.34 -2.20
C GLU A 144 14.17 -1.00 -0.95
N LEU A 145 14.57 -2.27 -1.04
CA LEU A 145 15.18 -2.98 0.07
C LEU A 145 16.51 -2.33 0.49
N ALA A 146 17.36 -1.99 -0.49
CA ALA A 146 18.64 -1.31 -0.25
C ALA A 146 18.45 0.10 0.36
N ARG A 147 17.38 0.80 0.00
CA ARG A 147 17.06 2.13 0.52
C ARG A 147 16.63 2.10 1.99
N ARG A 148 16.11 0.98 2.48
CA ARG A 148 15.58 0.88 3.84
C ARG A 148 16.68 0.87 4.88
N THR A 149 16.41 1.54 6.00
CA THR A 149 17.32 1.53 7.16
C THR A 149 17.41 0.13 7.74
N ASN A 150 18.62 -0.35 7.94
CA ASN A 150 18.85 -1.62 8.63
C ASN A 150 18.42 -1.52 10.11
N LYS A 151 17.57 -2.44 10.55
CA LYS A 151 16.98 -2.47 11.90
C LYS A 151 17.79 -3.38 12.83
N VAL A 152 19.04 -3.01 13.11
CA VAL A 152 19.95 -3.83 13.91
C VAL A 152 19.91 -3.52 15.41
N ASP A 153 19.39 -2.35 15.80
CA ASP A 153 19.29 -1.91 17.19
C ASP A 153 18.04 -1.04 17.41
N PHE A 154 17.77 -0.68 18.67
CA PHE A 154 16.63 0.15 19.04
C PHE A 154 16.61 1.50 18.33
N LEU A 155 17.76 2.17 18.23
CA LEU A 155 17.86 3.49 17.62
C LEU A 155 17.57 3.45 16.11
N SER A 156 18.09 2.45 15.41
CA SER A 156 17.82 2.26 13.97
C SER A 156 16.36 1.90 13.72
N CYS A 157 15.74 1.08 14.59
CA CYS A 157 14.30 0.81 14.54
C CYS A 157 13.47 2.08 14.76
N LEU A 158 13.84 2.90 15.74
CA LEU A 158 13.15 4.15 16.05
C LEU A 158 13.25 5.16 14.90
N ARG A 159 14.43 5.33 14.31
CA ARG A 159 14.65 6.16 13.12
C ARG A 159 13.86 5.70 11.91
N HIS A 160 13.80 4.38 11.70
CA HIS A 160 12.98 3.81 10.63
C HIS A 160 11.49 4.12 10.85
N SER A 161 10.98 3.92 12.07
CA SER A 161 9.59 4.21 12.41
C SER A 161 9.26 5.70 12.25
N ALA A 162 10.13 6.60 12.69
CA ALA A 162 9.93 8.03 12.54
C ALA A 162 9.72 8.46 11.08
N ARG A 163 10.51 7.90 10.16
CA ARG A 163 10.41 8.22 8.72
C ARG A 163 9.10 7.77 8.10
N GLN A 164 8.42 6.77 8.65
CA GLN A 164 7.14 6.28 8.13
C GLN A 164 6.00 7.27 8.34
N PHE A 165 6.10 8.16 9.34
CA PHE A 165 5.09 9.16 9.63
C PHE A 165 5.16 10.39 8.71
N ILE A 166 6.26 10.59 7.98
CA ILE A 166 6.41 11.69 7.04
C ILE A 166 6.02 11.18 5.64
N VAL A 167 4.92 11.70 5.12
CA VAL A 167 4.37 11.28 3.82
C VAL A 167 4.35 12.44 2.84
N ARG A 168 4.53 12.12 1.55
CA ARG A 168 4.49 13.08 0.45
C ARG A 168 3.36 12.74 -0.51
N ARG A 169 2.57 13.76 -0.88
CA ARG A 169 1.50 13.65 -1.87
C ARG A 169 1.50 14.90 -2.76
N GLY A 170 1.96 14.76 -3.99
CA GLY A 170 2.21 15.90 -4.86
C GLY A 170 3.22 16.86 -4.24
N GLU A 171 2.85 18.13 -4.10
CA GLU A 171 3.69 19.17 -3.47
C GLU A 171 3.54 19.25 -1.95
N ARG A 172 2.70 18.41 -1.35
CA ARG A 172 2.47 18.40 0.09
C ARG A 172 3.41 17.42 0.77
N THR A 173 3.87 17.82 1.97
CA THR A 173 4.55 16.93 2.91
C THR A 173 3.84 17.04 4.24
N ASP A 174 3.25 15.93 4.68
CA ASP A 174 2.41 15.87 5.87
C ASP A 174 2.98 14.87 6.88
N VAL A 175 2.56 15.00 8.15
CA VAL A 175 2.82 14.02 9.20
C VAL A 175 1.53 13.27 9.49
N ILE A 176 1.59 11.94 9.42
CA ILE A 176 0.47 11.07 9.78
C ILE A 176 0.39 10.97 11.31
N ALA A 177 -0.78 11.25 11.87
CA ALA A 177 -0.98 11.21 13.32
C ALA A 177 -0.94 9.80 13.91
N GLY A 178 -1.31 8.79 13.13
CA GLY A 178 -1.22 7.39 13.54
C GLY A 178 -1.76 6.40 12.52
N TYR A 179 -1.00 5.35 12.25
CA TYR A 179 -1.41 4.25 11.39
C TYR A 179 -2.26 3.23 12.16
N PRO A 180 -3.22 2.57 11.51
CA PRO A 180 -3.72 2.80 10.14
C PRO A 180 -4.90 3.77 10.05
N TRP A 181 -5.43 4.27 11.18
CA TRP A 181 -6.75 4.93 11.23
C TRP A 181 -6.73 6.46 11.12
N PHE A 182 -5.58 7.10 11.37
CA PHE A 182 -5.50 8.56 11.41
C PHE A 182 -4.71 9.09 10.21
N GLY A 183 -5.22 10.16 9.62
CA GLY A 183 -4.53 10.91 8.58
C GLY A 183 -3.67 12.03 9.16
N HIS A 184 -3.66 13.16 8.47
CA HIS A 184 -2.97 14.36 8.90
C HIS A 184 -3.78 15.12 9.95
N TRP A 185 -3.13 15.45 11.11
CA TRP A 185 -3.69 16.26 12.19
C TRP A 185 -2.69 17.36 12.54
N GLY A 186 -3.14 18.63 12.54
CA GLY A 186 -2.28 19.79 12.76
C GLY A 186 -1.58 19.78 14.11
N ARG A 187 -2.33 19.60 15.21
CA ARG A 187 -1.76 19.54 16.56
C ARG A 187 -0.69 18.46 16.68
N ASP A 188 -0.99 17.26 16.21
CA ASP A 188 -0.11 16.09 16.29
C ASP A 188 1.14 16.33 15.44
N THR A 189 1.00 16.98 14.28
CA THR A 189 2.12 17.38 13.42
C THR A 189 3.08 18.29 14.19
N PHE A 190 2.61 19.40 14.77
CA PHE A 190 3.48 20.36 15.44
C PHE A 190 4.16 19.79 16.68
N ILE A 191 3.48 18.91 17.42
CA ILE A 191 4.07 18.26 18.60
C ILE A 191 5.15 17.27 18.19
N ALA A 192 4.92 16.46 17.14
CA ALA A 192 5.80 15.39 16.74
C ALA A 192 6.97 15.85 15.84
N LEU A 193 6.79 16.93 15.06
CA LEU A 193 7.71 17.33 14.00
C LEU A 193 9.16 17.50 14.44
N PRO A 194 9.51 18.13 15.58
CA PRO A 194 10.91 18.24 16.00
C PRO A 194 11.55 16.88 16.23
N GLY A 195 10.83 15.96 16.86
CA GLY A 195 11.29 14.60 17.13
C GLY A 195 11.42 13.76 15.86
N LEU A 196 10.49 13.91 14.91
CA LEU A 196 10.51 13.15 13.67
C LEU A 196 11.57 13.63 12.67
N THR A 197 12.04 14.88 12.79
CA THR A 197 12.91 15.50 11.79
C THR A 197 14.20 16.08 12.38
N LEU A 198 14.13 17.15 13.17
CA LEU A 198 15.31 17.89 13.65
C LEU A 198 16.23 17.01 14.50
N SER A 199 15.69 16.16 15.35
CA SER A 199 16.48 15.22 16.16
C SER A 199 17.30 14.23 15.34
N GLN A 200 16.94 14.04 14.08
CA GLN A 200 17.62 13.18 13.11
C GLN A 200 18.47 13.96 12.09
N GLY A 201 18.54 15.29 12.22
CA GLY A 201 19.24 16.17 11.28
C GLY A 201 18.49 16.39 9.95
N ASP A 202 17.24 15.98 9.83
CA ASP A 202 16.41 16.14 8.62
C ASP A 202 15.69 17.51 8.60
N VAL A 203 16.48 18.57 8.46
CA VAL A 203 15.97 19.95 8.37
C VAL A 203 15.09 20.15 7.14
N LYS A 204 15.40 19.43 6.04
CA LYS A 204 14.64 19.55 4.81
C LYS A 204 13.18 19.10 5.00
N SER A 205 12.95 17.90 5.54
CA SER A 205 11.59 17.42 5.79
C SER A 205 10.84 18.29 6.79
N CYS A 206 11.54 18.84 7.81
CA CYS A 206 10.93 19.79 8.74
C CYS A 206 10.39 21.02 8.00
N ARG A 207 11.18 21.62 7.13
CA ARG A 207 10.77 22.78 6.32
C ARG A 207 9.64 22.43 5.38
N ASP A 208 9.74 21.33 4.63
CA ASP A 208 8.71 20.87 3.68
C ASP A 208 7.34 20.71 4.36
N VAL A 209 7.33 20.18 5.61
CA VAL A 209 6.10 20.05 6.41
C VAL A 209 5.58 21.43 6.83
N LEU A 210 6.44 22.30 7.36
CA LEU A 210 6.03 23.64 7.78
C LEU A 210 5.50 24.47 6.60
N ASP A 211 6.14 24.40 5.44
CA ASP A 211 5.68 25.08 4.22
C ASP A 211 4.31 24.57 3.78
N THR A 212 4.03 23.27 3.96
CA THR A 212 2.70 22.70 3.73
C THR A 212 1.67 23.27 4.71
N GLN A 213 2.00 23.30 6.01
CA GLN A 213 1.09 23.81 7.05
C GLN A 213 0.76 25.30 6.87
N VAL A 214 1.76 26.11 6.48
CA VAL A 214 1.59 27.55 6.22
C VAL A 214 0.57 27.81 5.11
N ARG A 215 0.56 26.98 4.06
CA ARG A 215 -0.44 27.08 2.97
C ARG A 215 -1.87 26.84 3.45
N ASP A 216 -2.04 26.06 4.51
CA ASP A 216 -3.35 25.68 5.06
C ASP A 216 -3.89 26.66 6.10
N ILE A 217 -3.16 27.74 6.46
CA ILE A 217 -3.62 28.73 7.43
C ILE A 217 -4.93 29.37 6.98
N LYS A 218 -5.93 29.33 7.86
CA LYS A 218 -7.24 29.98 7.69
C LYS A 218 -7.50 30.93 8.84
N ASN A 219 -7.78 32.19 8.53
CA ASN A 219 -8.06 33.23 9.52
C ASN A 219 -6.97 33.36 10.61
N GLY A 220 -5.70 33.16 10.24
CA GLY A 220 -4.56 33.22 11.16
C GLY A 220 -4.35 31.99 12.03
N LEU A 221 -5.10 30.91 11.82
CA LEU A 221 -5.01 29.66 12.58
C LEU A 221 -4.64 28.48 11.67
N PHE A 222 -3.89 27.55 12.24
CA PHE A 222 -3.64 26.25 11.62
C PHE A 222 -4.85 25.32 11.85
N PRO A 223 -5.43 24.71 10.81
CA PRO A 223 -6.50 23.74 10.98
C PRO A 223 -5.99 22.49 11.69
N ASN A 224 -6.76 21.97 12.63
CA ASN A 224 -6.39 20.71 13.28
C ASN A 224 -6.68 19.49 12.39
N LEU A 225 -7.76 19.54 11.60
CA LEU A 225 -8.09 18.55 10.57
C LEU A 225 -7.81 19.18 9.20
N GLY A 226 -6.98 18.54 8.40
CA GLY A 226 -6.69 18.98 7.04
C GLY A 226 -7.90 18.82 6.10
N GLU A 227 -7.90 19.55 4.98
CA GLU A 227 -8.99 19.48 3.97
C GLU A 227 -9.20 18.08 3.39
N SER A 228 -8.19 17.21 3.45
CA SER A 228 -8.30 15.82 3.02
C SER A 228 -9.31 14.97 3.83
N TYR A 229 -9.80 15.47 4.96
CA TYR A 229 -10.89 14.82 5.71
C TYR A 229 -12.29 15.26 5.26
N ASN A 230 -12.38 16.36 4.50
CA ASN A 230 -13.66 16.89 4.00
C ASN A 230 -13.87 16.66 2.51
N SER A 231 -12.92 15.99 1.84
CA SER A 231 -12.99 15.69 0.40
C SER A 231 -13.05 14.17 0.18
N VAL A 232 -14.10 13.62 0.76
CA VAL A 232 -14.60 12.30 0.41
C VAL A 232 -16.12 12.39 0.34
#